data_b3fe16c79fcd6debd00423da0eb82f2b
#
_entry.id   b3fe16c79fcd6debd00423da0eb82f2b
#
_cell.length_a   1.000
_cell.length_b   1.000
_cell.length_c   1.000
_cell.angle_alpha   90.00
_cell.angle_beta   90.00
_cell.angle_gamma   90.00
#
_symmetry.space_group_name_H-M   'P 1'
#
loop_
_entity.id
_entity.type
_entity.pdbx_description
1 polymer ?
#
loop_
_entity_poly.entity_id
_entity_poly.type
_entity_poly.pdbx_seq_one_letter_code
_entity_poly.pdbx_strand_id
1 'polypeptide(L)'
;MALRTDPVCVPVDWIVTRISFAPGASSFCAAVVVAAATSEATAERVQHYFHAPMLRVYRSTDMVGVELGGVVKNVMAIATGVSDGLGYGLNARAATITRGLAEMTRLGVALGARADTFMGLSGLGDLVLTATGDLSRNRRVGLALAQGKTLAQILSDLGHVAEGVYSARTVAQRAQALGVDMPITQAVLNLLQGQLSPKQAVEQLMGRQSRSES
;
A
#
# COMPACT_ATOMS: atom_id res chain seq x y z
N MET A 1 2.02 5.93 -20.77
CA MET A 1 1.29 7.21 -20.99
C MET A 1 1.33 7.97 -19.69
N ALA A 2 2.04 9.09 -19.70
CA ALA A 2 2.49 9.83 -18.54
C ALA A 2 1.34 10.22 -17.62
N LEU A 3 1.50 9.95 -16.34
CA LEU A 3 0.75 10.59 -15.28
C LEU A 3 1.33 12.00 -15.11
N ARG A 4 0.57 12.99 -15.61
CA ARG A 4 0.83 14.43 -15.56
C ARG A 4 1.96 14.97 -16.45
N THR A 5 1.56 15.62 -17.49
CA THR A 5 2.33 16.70 -18.14
C THR A 5 2.16 18.01 -17.35
N ASP A 6 2.74 18.09 -16.15
CA ASP A 6 3.04 19.39 -15.55
C ASP A 6 4.48 19.77 -15.94
N PRO A 7 4.73 20.99 -16.45
CA PRO A 7 6.02 21.37 -17.05
C PRO A 7 7.16 21.57 -16.04
N VAL A 8 7.05 21.09 -14.83
CA VAL A 8 8.08 21.20 -13.77
C VAL A 8 8.48 19.85 -13.18
N CYS A 9 7.97 18.73 -13.71
CA CYS A 9 8.41 17.41 -13.25
C CYS A 9 9.72 17.08 -13.98
N VAL A 10 10.85 17.33 -13.36
CA VAL A 10 12.12 16.74 -13.76
C VAL A 10 11.92 15.21 -13.70
N PRO A 11 12.19 14.46 -14.79
CA PRO A 11 12.09 13.00 -14.73
C PRO A 11 13.03 12.51 -13.65
N VAL A 12 12.47 11.97 -12.58
CA VAL A 12 13.27 11.36 -11.52
C VAL A 12 13.65 9.99 -12.03
N ASP A 13 14.90 9.79 -12.39
CA ASP A 13 15.42 8.51 -12.86
C ASP A 13 15.52 7.47 -11.73
N TRP A 14 15.11 7.82 -10.52
CA TRP A 14 15.14 6.96 -9.34
C TRP A 14 14.10 7.36 -8.29
N ILE A 15 13.64 6.39 -7.50
CA ILE A 15 12.73 6.56 -6.36
C ILE A 15 13.31 5.84 -5.16
N VAL A 16 13.02 6.35 -3.97
CA VAL A 16 13.34 5.67 -2.70
C VAL A 16 12.05 5.41 -1.93
N THR A 17 11.72 4.14 -1.72
CA THR A 17 10.66 3.72 -0.82
C THR A 17 11.26 3.43 0.55
N ARG A 18 10.79 4.15 1.57
CA ARG A 18 11.27 4.01 2.93
C ARG A 18 10.42 3.00 3.71
N ILE A 19 11.06 1.95 4.21
CA ILE A 19 10.51 1.08 5.26
C ILE A 19 11.16 1.52 6.57
N SER A 20 10.42 2.32 7.36
CA SER A 20 10.93 2.81 8.66
C SER A 20 10.51 1.88 9.77
N PHE A 21 11.48 1.47 10.59
CA PHE A 21 11.18 0.95 11.91
C PHE A 21 10.98 2.14 12.86
N ALA A 22 9.88 2.15 13.62
CA ALA A 22 9.66 3.14 14.65
C ALA A 22 10.77 3.06 15.70
N PRO A 23 11.29 4.19 16.22
CA PRO A 23 12.27 4.16 17.29
C PRO A 23 11.62 3.53 18.54
N GLY A 24 12.10 2.36 18.93
CA GLY A 24 11.96 1.92 20.31
C GLY A 24 12.76 2.84 21.22
N ALA A 25 12.56 2.76 22.53
CA ALA A 25 13.17 3.64 23.55
C ALA A 25 14.72 3.61 23.61
N SER A 26 15.42 2.93 22.72
CA SER A 26 16.86 2.97 22.53
C SER A 26 17.21 3.83 21.31
N SER A 27 18.24 4.66 21.44
CA SER A 27 18.70 5.70 20.50
C SER A 27 19.16 5.20 19.12
N PHE A 28 18.90 3.95 18.74
CA PHE A 28 19.29 3.34 17.48
C PHE A 28 18.07 3.11 16.60
N CYS A 29 17.90 3.93 15.58
CA CYS A 29 16.90 3.76 14.54
C CYS A 29 17.58 3.18 13.29
N ALA A 30 17.43 1.88 13.06
CA ALA A 30 17.82 1.28 11.79
C ALA A 30 16.70 1.48 10.77
N ALA A 31 17.03 1.97 9.61
CA ALA A 31 16.09 2.10 8.50
C ALA A 31 16.51 1.21 7.32
N VAL A 32 15.51 0.65 6.67
CA VAL A 32 15.69 -0.09 5.42
C VAL A 32 14.91 0.64 4.33
N VAL A 33 15.55 0.84 3.18
CA VAL A 33 14.93 1.51 2.03
C VAL A 33 15.22 0.74 0.75
N VAL A 34 14.37 0.88 -0.24
CA VAL A 34 14.62 0.39 -1.60
C VAL A 34 14.79 1.59 -2.51
N ALA A 35 15.92 1.65 -3.20
CA ALA A 35 16.20 2.61 -4.27
C ALA A 35 15.90 1.94 -5.60
N ALA A 36 14.92 2.44 -6.34
CA ALA A 36 14.61 1.96 -7.67
C ALA A 36 15.04 2.99 -8.72
N ALA A 37 15.59 2.51 -9.82
CA ALA A 37 16.03 3.37 -10.93
C ALA A 37 15.86 2.64 -12.27
N THR A 38 15.82 3.42 -13.37
CA THR A 38 15.66 2.89 -14.73
C THR A 38 16.87 2.07 -15.18
N SER A 39 18.05 2.27 -14.57
CA SER A 39 19.25 1.50 -14.84
C SER A 39 19.91 1.00 -13.56
N GLU A 40 20.54 -0.18 -13.65
CA GLU A 40 21.30 -0.77 -12.54
C GLU A 40 22.42 0.18 -12.07
N ALA A 41 23.14 0.83 -12.99
CA ALA A 41 24.21 1.76 -12.65
C ALA A 41 23.69 2.96 -11.82
N THR A 42 22.50 3.49 -12.14
CA THR A 42 21.88 4.56 -11.35
C THR A 42 21.45 4.05 -9.98
N ALA A 43 20.82 2.87 -9.90
CA ALA A 43 20.39 2.27 -8.63
C ALA A 43 21.59 1.99 -7.72
N GLU A 44 22.72 1.51 -8.27
CA GLU A 44 23.95 1.25 -7.55
C GLU A 44 24.59 2.54 -7.02
N ARG A 45 24.62 3.61 -7.81
CA ARG A 45 25.10 4.92 -7.36
C ARG A 45 24.24 5.46 -6.21
N VAL A 46 22.91 5.38 -6.31
CA VAL A 46 22.03 5.80 -5.22
C VAL A 46 22.27 4.96 -3.97
N GLN A 47 22.39 3.63 -4.10
CA GLN A 47 22.73 2.76 -2.99
C GLN A 47 24.06 3.17 -2.34
N HIS A 48 25.09 3.42 -3.14
CA HIS A 48 26.42 3.81 -2.64
C HIS A 48 26.38 5.13 -1.85
N TYR A 49 25.64 6.15 -2.34
CA TYR A 49 25.57 7.45 -1.68
C TYR A 49 24.78 7.44 -0.37
N PHE A 50 23.75 6.59 -0.27
CA PHE A 50 22.85 6.61 0.88
C PHE A 50 23.09 5.47 1.87
N HIS A 51 23.85 4.44 1.50
CA HIS A 51 24.11 3.32 2.41
C HIS A 51 24.97 3.77 3.58
N ALA A 52 24.51 3.48 4.80
CA ALA A 52 25.20 3.85 6.04
C ALA A 52 24.98 2.75 7.10
N PRO A 53 25.76 2.69 8.18
CA PRO A 53 25.62 1.67 9.23
C PRO A 53 24.19 1.52 9.78
N MET A 54 23.42 2.62 9.82
CA MET A 54 22.05 2.65 10.31
C MET A 54 21.01 2.78 9.19
N LEU A 55 21.43 2.83 7.92
CA LEU A 55 20.55 2.90 6.75
C LEU A 55 20.97 1.87 5.71
N ARG A 56 20.22 0.78 5.65
CA ARG A 56 20.46 -0.24 4.64
C ARG A 56 19.65 0.05 3.39
N VAL A 57 20.36 0.24 2.27
CA VAL A 57 19.74 0.52 0.97
C VAL A 57 19.80 -0.74 0.11
N TYR A 58 18.64 -1.22 -0.33
CA TYR A 58 18.50 -2.22 -1.38
C TYR A 58 18.23 -1.53 -2.70
N ARG A 59 18.57 -2.17 -3.82
CA ARG A 59 18.36 -1.60 -5.15
C ARG A 59 17.40 -2.43 -5.97
N SER A 60 16.71 -1.78 -6.91
CA SER A 60 15.81 -2.40 -7.86
C SER A 60 15.85 -1.65 -9.19
N THR A 61 15.62 -2.36 -10.28
CA THR A 61 15.37 -1.77 -11.61
C THR A 61 13.88 -1.76 -11.96
N ASP A 62 13.03 -2.33 -11.12
CA ASP A 62 11.59 -2.33 -11.30
C ASP A 62 10.94 -1.12 -10.61
N MET A 63 11.02 0.03 -11.26
CA MET A 63 10.41 1.28 -10.75
C MET A 63 8.90 1.15 -10.61
N VAL A 64 8.24 0.52 -11.59
CA VAL A 64 6.78 0.35 -11.58
C VAL A 64 6.33 -0.45 -10.38
N GLY A 65 7.00 -1.58 -10.10
CA GLY A 65 6.67 -2.43 -8.95
C GLY A 65 6.89 -1.74 -7.62
N VAL A 66 7.99 -1.01 -7.47
CA VAL A 66 8.33 -0.28 -6.24
C VAL A 66 7.35 0.86 -5.98
N GLU A 67 7.00 1.66 -6.99
CA GLU A 67 6.00 2.73 -6.88
C GLU A 67 4.61 2.18 -6.54
N LEU A 68 4.17 1.17 -7.29
CA LEU A 68 2.85 0.61 -7.10
C LEU A 68 2.69 -0.03 -5.72
N GLY A 69 3.73 -0.73 -5.24
CA GLY A 69 3.78 -1.26 -3.89
C GLY A 69 3.50 -0.18 -2.85
N GLY A 70 4.23 0.93 -2.94
CA GLY A 70 4.09 2.08 -2.06
C GLY A 70 2.70 2.76 -2.09
N VAL A 71 2.00 2.70 -3.23
CA VAL A 71 0.64 3.27 -3.37
C VAL A 71 -0.42 2.30 -2.85
N VAL A 72 -0.42 1.05 -3.33
CA VAL A 72 -1.50 0.08 -3.05
C VAL A 72 -1.48 -0.38 -1.59
N LYS A 73 -0.32 -0.49 -0.94
CA LYS A 73 -0.23 -0.81 0.49
C LYS A 73 -1.11 0.07 1.37
N ASN A 74 -1.23 1.36 1.01
CA ASN A 74 -2.01 2.33 1.76
C ASN A 74 -3.51 2.02 1.71
N VAL A 75 -4.00 1.56 0.56
CA VAL A 75 -5.38 1.10 0.39
C VAL A 75 -5.63 -0.17 1.19
N MET A 76 -4.69 -1.13 1.15
CA MET A 76 -4.78 -2.38 1.91
C MET A 76 -4.71 -2.14 3.42
N ALA A 77 -3.95 -1.13 3.87
CA ALA A 77 -3.92 -0.75 5.28
C ALA A 77 -5.27 -0.20 5.78
N ILE A 78 -6.04 0.47 4.94
CA ILE A 78 -7.43 0.85 5.28
C ILE A 78 -8.28 -0.42 5.47
N ALA A 79 -8.19 -1.38 4.54
CA ALA A 79 -8.94 -2.64 4.62
C ALA A 79 -8.62 -3.42 5.90
N THR A 80 -7.32 -3.54 6.25
CA THR A 80 -6.92 -4.22 7.50
C THR A 80 -7.40 -3.48 8.73
N GLY A 81 -7.37 -2.13 8.71
CA GLY A 81 -7.92 -1.32 9.78
C GLY A 81 -9.42 -1.53 9.99
N VAL A 82 -10.19 -1.69 8.90
CA VAL A 82 -11.62 -2.04 8.97
C VAL A 82 -11.81 -3.41 9.60
N SER A 83 -11.07 -4.42 9.15
CA SER A 83 -11.13 -5.79 9.69
C SER A 83 -10.83 -5.83 11.20
N ASP A 84 -9.78 -5.09 11.62
CA ASP A 84 -9.39 -4.98 13.02
C ASP A 84 -10.47 -4.27 13.86
N GLY A 85 -11.01 -3.16 13.33
CA GLY A 85 -12.02 -2.37 14.03
C GLY A 85 -13.36 -3.10 14.20
N LEU A 86 -13.66 -4.05 13.32
CA LEU A 86 -14.80 -4.96 13.43
C LEU A 86 -14.54 -6.17 14.36
N GLY A 87 -13.32 -6.31 14.88
CA GLY A 87 -12.97 -7.37 15.83
C GLY A 87 -12.80 -8.76 15.22
N TYR A 88 -12.53 -8.88 13.92
CA TYR A 88 -12.39 -10.20 13.26
C TYR A 88 -11.08 -10.93 13.59
N GLY A 89 -10.15 -10.27 14.27
CA GLY A 89 -8.95 -10.89 14.81
C GLY A 89 -7.81 -11.08 13.81
N LEU A 90 -6.75 -11.74 14.29
CA LEU A 90 -5.47 -11.80 13.56
C LEU A 90 -5.53 -12.65 12.28
N ASN A 91 -6.36 -13.69 12.25
CA ASN A 91 -6.51 -14.53 11.06
C ASN A 91 -7.12 -13.74 9.90
N ALA A 92 -8.14 -12.91 10.17
CA ALA A 92 -8.75 -12.06 9.17
C ALA A 92 -7.77 -10.98 8.67
N ARG A 93 -6.95 -10.43 9.57
CA ARG A 93 -5.88 -9.50 9.20
C ARG A 93 -4.86 -10.18 8.27
N ALA A 94 -4.39 -11.38 8.63
CA ALA A 94 -3.46 -12.14 7.79
C ALA A 94 -4.05 -12.44 6.41
N ALA A 95 -5.30 -12.88 6.34
CA ALA A 95 -6.00 -13.11 5.08
C ALA A 95 -6.13 -11.83 4.25
N THR A 96 -6.47 -10.69 4.86
CA THR A 96 -6.56 -9.40 4.16
C THR A 96 -5.20 -8.97 3.60
N ILE A 97 -4.11 -9.16 4.34
CA ILE A 97 -2.75 -8.86 3.87
C ILE A 97 -2.37 -9.75 2.69
N THR A 98 -2.57 -11.07 2.82
CA THR A 98 -2.22 -12.04 1.77
C THR A 98 -3.02 -11.80 0.49
N ARG A 99 -4.34 -11.59 0.61
CA ARG A 99 -5.19 -11.30 -0.55
C ARG A 99 -4.91 -9.93 -1.14
N GLY A 100 -4.60 -8.93 -0.30
CA GLY A 100 -4.18 -7.60 -0.72
C GLY A 100 -2.87 -7.62 -1.51
N LEU A 101 -1.90 -8.44 -1.07
CA LEU A 101 -0.66 -8.65 -1.81
C LEU A 101 -0.92 -9.28 -3.19
N ALA A 102 -1.83 -10.24 -3.27
CA ALA A 102 -2.23 -10.85 -4.54
C ALA A 102 -2.89 -9.83 -5.48
N GLU A 103 -3.74 -8.91 -4.98
CA GLU A 103 -4.29 -7.81 -5.78
C GLU A 103 -3.20 -6.87 -6.29
N MET A 104 -2.30 -6.46 -5.40
CA MET A 104 -1.16 -5.60 -5.72
C MET A 104 -0.29 -6.23 -6.82
N THR A 105 0.02 -7.51 -6.70
CA THR A 105 0.84 -8.25 -7.68
C THR A 105 0.14 -8.32 -9.04
N ARG A 106 -1.17 -8.63 -9.06
CA ARG A 106 -1.93 -8.69 -10.33
C ARG A 106 -1.92 -7.35 -11.06
N LEU A 107 -2.20 -6.26 -10.35
CA LEU A 107 -2.16 -4.93 -10.96
C LEU A 107 -0.76 -4.56 -11.41
N GLY A 108 0.26 -4.89 -10.61
CA GLY A 108 1.64 -4.61 -10.95
C GLY A 108 2.10 -5.32 -12.21
N VAL A 109 1.84 -6.61 -12.33
CA VAL A 109 2.16 -7.38 -13.52
C VAL A 109 1.43 -6.84 -14.76
N ALA A 110 0.15 -6.47 -14.63
CA ALA A 110 -0.60 -5.85 -15.71
C ALA A 110 -0.03 -4.48 -16.13
N LEU A 111 0.71 -3.81 -15.27
CA LEU A 111 1.42 -2.54 -15.54
C LEU A 111 2.88 -2.74 -15.99
N GLY A 112 3.34 -3.99 -16.10
CA GLY A 112 4.69 -4.33 -16.54
C GLY A 112 5.73 -4.47 -15.41
N ALA A 113 5.29 -4.48 -14.14
CA ALA A 113 6.16 -4.78 -13.01
C ALA A 113 6.46 -6.28 -12.92
N ARG A 114 7.53 -6.62 -12.19
CA ARG A 114 7.88 -8.00 -11.90
C ARG A 114 7.15 -8.49 -10.65
N ALA A 115 6.63 -9.71 -10.71
CA ALA A 115 5.90 -10.33 -9.58
C ALA A 115 6.79 -10.48 -8.34
N ASP A 116 8.07 -10.79 -8.51
CA ASP A 116 9.04 -10.96 -7.42
C ASP A 116 9.29 -9.67 -6.62
N THR A 117 9.14 -8.50 -7.23
CA THR A 117 9.24 -7.21 -6.54
C THR A 117 8.23 -7.10 -5.40
N PHE A 118 7.03 -7.66 -5.57
CA PHE A 118 5.98 -7.61 -4.56
C PHE A 118 6.21 -8.59 -3.41
N MET A 119 7.03 -9.63 -3.58
CA MET A 119 7.45 -10.52 -2.50
C MET A 119 8.58 -9.93 -1.64
N GLY A 120 9.18 -8.84 -2.08
CA GLY A 120 10.27 -8.14 -1.41
C GLY A 120 9.82 -7.05 -0.44
N LEU A 121 10.80 -6.19 -0.12
CA LEU A 121 10.62 -5.10 0.85
C LEU A 121 9.60 -4.05 0.39
N SER A 122 9.59 -3.70 -0.89
CA SER A 122 8.67 -2.69 -1.45
C SER A 122 7.23 -3.19 -1.62
N GLY A 123 7.01 -4.49 -1.57
CA GLY A 123 5.70 -5.14 -1.62
C GLY A 123 5.29 -5.64 -0.23
N LEU A 124 5.53 -6.92 0.04
CA LEU A 124 5.13 -7.60 1.28
C LEU A 124 5.65 -6.90 2.53
N GLY A 125 6.93 -6.51 2.55
CA GLY A 125 7.53 -5.89 3.73
C GLY A 125 6.83 -4.60 4.14
N ASP A 126 6.65 -3.68 3.19
CA ASP A 126 6.02 -2.38 3.44
C ASP A 126 4.50 -2.52 3.66
N LEU A 127 3.85 -3.49 3.00
CA LEU A 127 2.46 -3.83 3.22
C LEU A 127 2.23 -4.31 4.66
N VAL A 128 3.01 -5.28 5.14
CA VAL A 128 2.89 -5.81 6.51
C VAL A 128 3.11 -4.69 7.53
N LEU A 129 4.17 -3.90 7.38
CA LEU A 129 4.46 -2.78 8.27
C LEU A 129 3.29 -1.79 8.32
N THR A 130 2.75 -1.40 7.15
CA THR A 130 1.69 -0.40 7.05
C THR A 130 0.34 -0.92 7.54
N ALA A 131 0.06 -2.21 7.32
CA ALA A 131 -1.19 -2.87 7.71
C ALA A 131 -1.24 -3.25 9.21
N THR A 132 -0.10 -3.42 9.88
CA THR A 132 -0.04 -3.84 11.28
C THR A 132 0.42 -2.74 12.23
N GLY A 133 1.10 -1.71 11.72
CA GLY A 133 1.67 -0.65 12.54
C GLY A 133 0.61 0.30 13.12
N ASP A 134 0.68 0.57 14.42
CA ASP A 134 -0.26 1.48 15.12
C ASP A 134 -0.11 2.95 14.67
N LEU A 135 1.06 3.30 14.16
CA LEU A 135 1.34 4.64 13.61
C LEU A 135 0.81 4.82 12.19
N SER A 136 0.31 3.77 11.54
CA SER A 136 -0.23 3.83 10.17
C SER A 136 -1.50 4.67 10.13
N ARG A 137 -1.41 5.84 9.50
CA ARG A 137 -2.56 6.73 9.28
C ARG A 137 -3.67 6.04 8.50
N ASN A 138 -3.32 5.27 7.47
CA ASN A 138 -4.29 4.55 6.66
C ASN A 138 -5.00 3.45 7.46
N ARG A 139 -4.28 2.69 8.30
CA ARG A 139 -4.91 1.72 9.20
C ARG A 139 -5.85 2.41 10.20
N ARG A 140 -5.47 3.57 10.74
CA ARG A 140 -6.32 4.38 11.62
C ARG A 140 -7.60 4.87 10.95
N VAL A 141 -7.54 5.24 9.65
CA VAL A 141 -8.76 5.52 8.86
C VAL A 141 -9.70 4.31 8.88
N GLY A 142 -9.20 3.11 8.59
CA GLY A 142 -10.00 1.89 8.59
C GLY A 142 -10.64 1.59 9.95
N LEU A 143 -9.86 1.71 11.03
CA LEU A 143 -10.36 1.55 12.40
C LEU A 143 -11.51 2.52 12.72
N ALA A 144 -11.37 3.79 12.34
CA ALA A 144 -12.37 4.81 12.59
C ALA A 144 -13.65 4.62 11.74
N LEU A 145 -13.50 4.17 10.48
CA LEU A 145 -14.64 3.79 9.63
C LEU A 145 -15.42 2.63 10.26
N ALA A 146 -14.74 1.61 10.79
CA ALA A 146 -15.37 0.48 11.47
C ALA A 146 -16.16 0.91 12.73
N GLN A 147 -15.75 2.00 13.37
CA GLN A 147 -16.45 2.61 14.51
C GLN A 147 -17.64 3.50 14.10
N GLY A 148 -17.94 3.58 12.80
CA GLY A 148 -19.07 4.35 12.27
C GLY A 148 -18.80 5.85 12.06
N LYS A 149 -17.53 6.30 12.16
CA LYS A 149 -17.17 7.68 11.83
C LYS A 149 -17.27 7.92 10.33
N THR A 150 -17.74 9.10 9.94
CA THR A 150 -17.72 9.54 8.55
C THR A 150 -16.31 9.90 8.10
N LEU A 151 -16.03 9.80 6.81
CA LEU A 151 -14.71 10.18 6.27
C LEU A 151 -14.35 11.64 6.61
N ALA A 152 -15.31 12.55 6.57
CA ALA A 152 -15.10 13.96 6.93
C ALA A 152 -14.64 14.13 8.39
N GLN A 153 -15.28 13.44 9.33
CA GLN A 153 -14.86 13.43 10.74
C GLN A 153 -13.45 12.84 10.89
N ILE A 154 -13.17 11.74 10.23
CA ILE A 154 -11.86 11.07 10.30
C ILE A 154 -10.74 11.99 9.80
N LEU A 155 -10.94 12.65 8.65
CA LEU A 155 -9.95 13.57 8.10
C LEU A 155 -9.72 14.79 8.98
N SER A 156 -10.78 15.30 9.63
CA SER A 156 -10.68 16.38 10.63
C SER A 156 -9.89 15.94 11.87
N ASP A 157 -10.15 14.74 12.39
CA ASP A 157 -9.51 14.20 13.59
C ASP A 157 -8.01 13.87 13.36
N LEU A 158 -7.66 13.42 12.15
CA LEU A 158 -6.29 13.03 11.83
C LEU A 158 -5.34 14.23 11.65
N GLY A 159 -5.85 15.40 11.29
CA GLY A 159 -5.05 16.61 11.04
C GLY A 159 -4.07 16.54 9.85
N HIS A 160 -3.92 15.37 9.24
CA HIS A 160 -3.00 15.11 8.13
C HIS A 160 -3.61 14.15 7.12
N VAL A 161 -3.14 14.24 5.87
CA VAL A 161 -3.61 13.41 4.75
C VAL A 161 -3.26 11.93 4.98
N ALA A 162 -4.26 11.04 4.82
CA ALA A 162 -4.07 9.61 4.66
C ALA A 162 -4.09 9.29 3.16
N GLU A 163 -2.94 8.94 2.60
CA GLU A 163 -2.75 8.80 1.14
C GLU A 163 -3.68 7.74 0.53
N GLY A 164 -3.97 6.66 1.25
CA GLY A 164 -4.86 5.59 0.79
C GLY A 164 -6.27 6.05 0.45
N VAL A 165 -6.76 7.13 1.09
CA VAL A 165 -8.09 7.70 0.81
C VAL A 165 -8.17 8.23 -0.63
N TYR A 166 -7.11 8.87 -1.09
CA TYR A 166 -7.03 9.43 -2.45
C TYR A 166 -6.62 8.35 -3.45
N SER A 167 -5.66 7.51 -3.09
CA SER A 167 -5.13 6.46 -3.96
C SER A 167 -6.16 5.40 -4.31
N ALA A 168 -7.12 5.09 -3.42
CA ALA A 168 -8.13 4.05 -3.64
C ALA A 168 -8.89 4.26 -4.95
N ARG A 169 -9.29 5.49 -5.25
CA ARG A 169 -10.01 5.82 -6.50
C ARG A 169 -9.13 5.59 -7.72
N THR A 170 -7.91 6.13 -7.72
CA THR A 170 -6.98 6.03 -8.85
C THR A 170 -6.60 4.58 -9.12
N VAL A 171 -6.32 3.80 -8.07
CA VAL A 171 -5.99 2.38 -8.18
C VAL A 171 -7.17 1.59 -8.74
N ALA A 172 -8.39 1.80 -8.23
CA ALA A 172 -9.59 1.13 -8.74
C ALA A 172 -9.86 1.46 -10.21
N GLN A 173 -9.76 2.73 -10.60
CA GLN A 173 -9.93 3.15 -12.00
C GLN A 173 -8.89 2.52 -12.93
N ARG A 174 -7.63 2.45 -12.47
CA ARG A 174 -6.56 1.86 -13.26
C ARG A 174 -6.74 0.35 -13.41
N ALA A 175 -7.14 -0.33 -12.34
CA ALA A 175 -7.47 -1.76 -12.35
C ALA A 175 -8.62 -2.05 -13.31
N GLN A 176 -9.69 -1.25 -13.27
CA GLN A 176 -10.83 -1.37 -14.17
C GLN A 176 -10.42 -1.19 -15.64
N ALA A 177 -9.62 -0.18 -15.96
CA ALA A 177 -9.15 0.08 -17.32
C ALA A 177 -8.28 -1.05 -17.88
N LEU A 178 -7.62 -1.84 -17.02
CA LEU A 178 -6.80 -2.99 -17.39
C LEU A 178 -7.51 -4.33 -17.25
N GLY A 179 -8.79 -4.34 -16.84
CA GLY A 179 -9.55 -5.57 -16.59
C GLY A 179 -9.00 -6.40 -15.41
N VAL A 180 -8.32 -5.78 -14.46
CA VAL A 180 -7.73 -6.45 -13.29
C VAL A 180 -8.73 -6.48 -12.13
N ASP A 181 -9.04 -7.69 -11.63
CA ASP A 181 -9.95 -7.88 -10.48
C ASP A 181 -9.25 -7.53 -9.16
N MET A 182 -9.73 -6.46 -8.52
CA MET A 182 -9.23 -5.95 -7.24
C MET A 182 -10.37 -5.74 -6.23
N PRO A 183 -10.97 -6.82 -5.72
CA PRO A 183 -12.16 -6.73 -4.87
C PRO A 183 -11.95 -6.00 -3.55
N ILE A 184 -10.80 -6.15 -2.89
CA ILE A 184 -10.50 -5.44 -1.63
C ILE A 184 -10.40 -3.94 -1.91
N THR A 185 -9.68 -3.55 -2.95
CA THR A 185 -9.56 -2.16 -3.38
C THR A 185 -10.92 -1.54 -3.68
N GLN A 186 -11.79 -2.27 -4.39
CA GLN A 186 -13.14 -1.80 -4.71
C GLN A 186 -14.00 -1.66 -3.45
N ALA A 187 -13.93 -2.62 -2.52
CA ALA A 187 -14.64 -2.56 -1.24
C ALA A 187 -14.20 -1.34 -0.41
N VAL A 188 -12.89 -1.06 -0.35
CA VAL A 188 -12.36 0.15 0.31
C VAL A 188 -12.88 1.41 -0.35
N LEU A 189 -12.89 1.48 -1.69
CA LEU A 189 -13.41 2.65 -2.41
C LEU A 189 -14.89 2.89 -2.08
N ASN A 190 -15.73 1.85 -2.14
CA ASN A 190 -17.16 1.94 -1.83
C ASN A 190 -17.41 2.38 -0.38
N LEU A 191 -16.59 1.90 0.55
CA LEU A 191 -16.59 2.30 1.95
C LEU A 191 -16.26 3.81 2.12
N LEU A 192 -15.20 4.27 1.49
CA LEU A 192 -14.77 5.68 1.54
C LEU A 192 -15.81 6.63 0.92
N GLN A 193 -16.59 6.14 -0.04
CA GLN A 193 -17.69 6.87 -0.67
C GLN A 193 -19.03 6.78 0.10
N GLY A 194 -19.07 6.01 1.19
CA GLY A 194 -20.28 5.80 1.97
C GLY A 194 -21.34 4.92 1.28
N GLN A 195 -20.96 4.19 0.24
CA GLN A 195 -21.86 3.29 -0.52
C GLN A 195 -22.09 1.95 0.19
N LEU A 196 -21.15 1.55 1.04
CA LEU A 196 -21.22 0.34 1.87
C LEU A 196 -20.89 0.67 3.31
N SER A 197 -21.55 -0.02 4.23
CA SER A 197 -21.08 -0.05 5.62
C SER A 197 -19.87 -1.00 5.76
N PRO A 198 -19.05 -0.87 6.81
CA PRO A 198 -17.92 -1.76 7.06
C PRO A 198 -18.30 -3.24 7.07
N LYS A 199 -19.42 -3.58 7.69
CA LYS A 199 -19.94 -4.95 7.75
C LYS A 199 -20.33 -5.48 6.37
N GLN A 200 -21.08 -4.69 5.60
CA GLN A 200 -21.47 -5.04 4.22
C GLN A 200 -20.25 -5.23 3.30
N ALA A 201 -19.21 -4.42 3.45
CA ALA A 201 -17.99 -4.57 2.66
C ALA A 201 -17.31 -5.92 2.92
N VAL A 202 -17.24 -6.37 4.16
CA VAL A 202 -16.68 -7.69 4.52
C VAL A 202 -17.61 -8.82 4.04
N GLU A 203 -18.92 -8.71 4.25
CA GLU A 203 -19.90 -9.70 3.78
C GLU A 203 -19.80 -9.88 2.24
N GLN A 204 -19.66 -8.79 1.50
CA GLN A 204 -19.48 -8.85 0.05
C GLN A 204 -18.19 -9.57 -0.36
N LEU A 205 -17.09 -9.34 0.36
CA LEU A 205 -15.82 -10.03 0.10
C LEU A 205 -15.92 -11.53 0.43
N MET A 206 -16.56 -11.89 1.55
CA MET A 206 -16.75 -13.28 1.98
C MET A 206 -17.75 -14.05 1.12
N GLY A 207 -18.75 -13.37 0.54
CA GLY A 207 -19.75 -13.97 -0.35
C GLY A 207 -19.26 -14.26 -1.78
N ARG A 208 -18.00 -13.88 -2.12
CA ARG A 208 -17.41 -14.20 -3.42
C ARG A 208 -17.19 -15.70 -3.58
N GLN A 209 -17.34 -16.18 -4.81
CA GLN A 209 -17.05 -17.59 -5.12
C GLN A 209 -15.61 -17.94 -4.70
N SER A 210 -15.46 -19.11 -4.07
CA SER A 210 -14.15 -19.63 -3.73
C SER A 210 -13.30 -19.84 -4.99
N ARG A 211 -12.05 -19.45 -4.92
CA ARG A 211 -11.06 -19.60 -6.00
C ARG A 211 -9.90 -20.44 -5.49
N SER A 212 -9.15 -21.04 -6.41
CA SER A 212 -7.85 -21.62 -6.09
C SER A 212 -6.93 -20.55 -5.48
N GLU A 213 -6.06 -20.94 -4.57
CA GLU A 213 -5.07 -20.05 -3.96
C GLU A 213 -3.90 -19.74 -4.89
N SER A 214 -3.71 -20.55 -5.93
CA SER A 214 -2.67 -20.40 -6.97
C SER A 214 -3.17 -19.59 -8.15
#